data_c17a75b6647c965ec14a1fc9128c947c
#
_entry.id   c17a75b6647c965ec14a1fc9128c947c
#
_cell.length_a   1.000
_cell.length_b   1.000
_cell.length_c   1.000
_cell.angle_alpha   90.00
_cell.angle_beta   90.00
_cell.angle_gamma   90.00
#
_symmetry.space_group_name_H-M   'P 1'
#
loop_
_entity.id
_entity.type
_entity.pdbx_description
1 polymer ?
#
loop_
_entity_poly.entity_id
_entity_poly.type
_entity_poly.pdbx_seq_one_letter_code
_entity_poly.pdbx_strand_id
1 'polypeptide(L)'
;MNEENQVYFIDSDQLPPAALERKHKLEQDPSFRTDYMKYLDDMEIIDSDIKDKVLKAMDEYDYDSYAAADVERALSKETCNIEDFKALLSPAAAPYLEQMARKAENETKKHFGNTVYIFTPIYIANYCQNYCIYCGFNCYNNIHRKKLSFEEIEHEMKVIADTGMEEILILTGESRKYSDVEYIGESVKIARKYFKNIGIEIYPVNVDEYRYLHECGVDYVTVFQETYNPVKYETLHLLGHKRVWPYRFDAQERALMASMRGAGFSALLGLDDFRKDALATALHVYYLNRKYPHAELSLSCPRLRPIINNDKINPRDVGEKQLCQVLCAYRLFLPFVGITVSSRESAQFRNGITKICATKVSAGVSTGIGDHESKYTGKEDGDAGDEQFEINDNRSFDRMYKDMEDGGLQPVVNEYIYV
;
A
#
# COMPACT_ATOMS: atom_id res chain seq x y z
N MET A 1 -12.42 23.72 3.20
CA MET A 1 -11.19 22.92 3.15
C MET A 1 -10.13 23.76 3.81
N ASN A 2 -9.53 23.27 4.88
CA ASN A 2 -8.43 23.98 5.52
C ASN A 2 -7.22 23.93 4.57
N GLU A 3 -6.54 25.07 4.37
CA GLU A 3 -5.32 25.18 3.54
C GLU A 3 -4.21 24.19 3.98
N GLU A 4 -4.28 23.69 5.21
CA GLU A 4 -3.29 22.78 5.81
C GLU A 4 -3.30 21.35 5.25
N ASN A 5 -4.40 20.89 4.62
CA ASN A 5 -4.59 19.54 4.07
C ASN A 5 -4.64 19.50 2.54
N GLN A 6 -4.16 20.56 1.90
CA GLN A 6 -4.15 20.64 0.45
C GLN A 6 -2.93 19.88 -0.10
N VAL A 7 -3.17 18.93 -0.99
CA VAL A 7 -2.12 18.32 -1.81
C VAL A 7 -1.82 19.25 -2.97
N TYR A 8 -0.57 19.71 -3.07
CA TYR A 8 -0.15 20.65 -4.09
C TYR A 8 0.32 19.92 -5.35
N PHE A 9 0.06 20.53 -6.51
CA PHE A 9 0.57 20.03 -7.78
C PHE A 9 2.10 20.18 -7.86
N ILE A 10 2.74 19.26 -8.58
CA ILE A 10 4.17 19.32 -8.84
C ILE A 10 4.46 20.43 -9.85
N ASP A 11 5.33 21.36 -9.47
CA ASP A 11 5.88 22.33 -10.41
C ASP A 11 7.00 21.67 -11.23
N SER A 12 6.91 21.80 -12.55
CA SER A 12 7.93 21.28 -13.46
C SER A 12 8.25 22.32 -14.54
N ASP A 13 9.18 23.20 -14.22
CA ASP A 13 9.67 24.26 -15.13
C ASP A 13 10.45 23.71 -16.34
N GLN A 14 10.78 22.43 -16.33
CA GLN A 14 11.61 21.79 -17.35
C GLN A 14 10.83 21.01 -18.41
N LEU A 15 9.49 21.04 -18.36
CA LEU A 15 8.66 20.37 -19.36
C LEU A 15 8.67 21.13 -20.71
N PRO A 16 8.66 20.42 -21.84
CA PRO A 16 8.39 21.04 -23.14
C PRO A 16 7.08 21.84 -23.12
N PRO A 17 6.98 22.98 -23.84
CA PRO A 17 5.82 23.87 -23.77
C PRO A 17 4.47 23.16 -23.99
N ALA A 18 4.37 22.23 -24.95
CA ALA A 18 3.16 21.46 -25.22
C ALA A 18 2.78 20.52 -24.06
N ALA A 19 3.76 19.92 -23.37
CA ALA A 19 3.52 19.07 -22.21
C ALA A 19 3.07 19.92 -21.01
N LEU A 20 3.67 21.09 -20.81
CA LEU A 20 3.29 22.03 -19.77
C LEU A 20 1.85 22.55 -19.98
N GLU A 21 1.50 22.92 -21.21
CA GLU A 21 0.12 23.33 -21.54
C GLU A 21 -0.90 22.23 -21.25
N ARG A 22 -0.57 20.97 -21.64
CA ARG A 22 -1.43 19.83 -21.35
C ARG A 22 -1.56 19.57 -19.85
N LYS A 23 -0.46 19.66 -19.10
CA LYS A 23 -0.45 19.53 -17.65
C LYS A 23 -1.40 20.54 -17.01
N HIS A 24 -1.28 21.83 -17.38
CA HIS A 24 -2.14 22.89 -16.86
C HIS A 24 -3.62 22.67 -17.20
N LYS A 25 -3.94 22.23 -18.43
CA LYS A 25 -5.31 21.88 -18.78
C LYS A 25 -5.88 20.76 -17.92
N LEU A 26 -5.10 19.71 -17.66
CA LEU A 26 -5.51 18.60 -16.78
C LEU A 26 -5.75 19.08 -15.33
N GLU A 27 -4.97 20.03 -14.85
CA GLU A 27 -5.10 20.58 -13.50
C GLU A 27 -6.31 21.50 -13.34
N GLN A 28 -6.55 22.35 -14.33
CA GLN A 28 -7.51 23.46 -14.24
C GLN A 28 -8.88 23.13 -14.83
N ASP A 29 -8.97 22.22 -15.79
CA ASP A 29 -10.20 21.90 -16.51
C ASP A 29 -10.59 20.43 -16.36
N PRO A 30 -11.53 20.10 -15.45
CA PRO A 30 -12.04 18.73 -15.29
C PRO A 30 -12.63 18.14 -16.59
N SER A 31 -13.15 18.97 -17.49
CA SER A 31 -13.73 18.49 -18.77
C SER A 31 -12.66 17.94 -19.74
N PHE A 32 -11.40 18.29 -19.51
CA PHE A 32 -10.27 17.78 -20.27
C PHE A 32 -9.80 16.39 -19.82
N ARG A 33 -10.31 15.90 -18.71
CA ARG A 33 -9.99 14.59 -18.14
C ARG A 33 -10.96 13.53 -18.64
N THR A 34 -10.47 12.30 -18.82
CA THR A 34 -11.36 11.17 -19.13
C THR A 34 -12.27 10.86 -17.94
N ASP A 35 -13.44 10.28 -18.21
CA ASP A 35 -14.37 9.85 -17.16
C ASP A 35 -13.71 8.77 -16.30
N TYR A 36 -13.55 9.05 -15.00
CA TYR A 36 -12.88 8.19 -14.05
C TYR A 36 -13.73 7.00 -13.57
N MET A 37 -15.03 7.00 -13.87
CA MET A 37 -15.94 5.90 -13.54
C MET A 37 -16.17 4.95 -14.70
N LYS A 38 -15.68 5.31 -15.91
CA LYS A 38 -15.88 4.53 -17.11
C LYS A 38 -14.67 3.63 -17.40
N TYR A 39 -14.92 2.33 -17.51
CA TYR A 39 -13.92 1.36 -17.94
C TYR A 39 -13.43 1.67 -19.37
N LEU A 40 -12.14 1.44 -19.62
CA LEU A 40 -11.56 1.47 -20.96
C LEU A 40 -11.80 0.12 -21.65
N ASP A 41 -11.61 0.08 -22.97
CA ASP A 41 -11.95 -1.10 -23.80
C ASP A 41 -11.12 -2.35 -23.45
N ASP A 42 -9.93 -2.17 -22.88
CA ASP A 42 -9.02 -3.24 -22.45
C ASP A 42 -9.23 -3.67 -20.99
N MET A 43 -10.19 -3.08 -20.27
CA MET A 43 -10.45 -3.34 -18.86
C MET A 43 -11.59 -4.33 -18.66
N GLU A 44 -11.30 -5.42 -17.96
CA GLU A 44 -12.30 -6.44 -17.60
C GLU A 44 -13.22 -5.94 -16.48
N ILE A 45 -14.53 -6.09 -16.70
CA ILE A 45 -15.59 -5.83 -15.72
C ILE A 45 -15.95 -7.15 -15.06
N ILE A 46 -15.95 -7.20 -13.74
CA ILE A 46 -16.37 -8.38 -12.98
C ILE A 46 -17.73 -8.18 -12.32
N ASP A 47 -18.44 -9.27 -12.09
CA ASP A 47 -19.71 -9.26 -11.34
C ASP A 47 -19.43 -9.29 -9.83
N SER A 48 -19.52 -8.12 -9.21
CA SER A 48 -19.29 -7.95 -7.76
C SER A 48 -20.12 -6.78 -7.21
N ASP A 49 -20.76 -7.02 -6.07
CA ASP A 49 -21.54 -6.01 -5.34
C ASP A 49 -20.75 -5.36 -4.19
N ILE A 50 -19.47 -5.74 -4.02
CA ILE A 50 -18.64 -5.32 -2.89
C ILE A 50 -18.39 -3.81 -2.94
N LYS A 51 -18.13 -3.28 -4.13
CA LYS A 51 -17.95 -1.84 -4.35
C LYS A 51 -19.12 -1.03 -3.82
N ASP A 52 -20.33 -1.40 -4.19
CA ASP A 52 -21.53 -0.67 -3.80
C ASP A 52 -21.80 -0.77 -2.30
N LYS A 53 -21.53 -1.94 -1.69
CA LYS A 53 -21.61 -2.12 -0.23
C LYS A 53 -20.61 -1.24 0.53
N VAL A 54 -19.37 -1.16 0.05
CA VAL A 54 -18.32 -0.36 0.67
C VAL A 54 -18.64 1.13 0.56
N LEU A 55 -19.01 1.61 -0.63
CA LEU A 55 -19.36 3.02 -0.86
C LEU A 55 -20.56 3.44 -0.02
N LYS A 56 -21.61 2.61 0.02
CA LYS A 56 -22.78 2.87 0.87
C LYS A 56 -22.41 2.99 2.34
N ALA A 57 -21.62 2.05 2.86
CA ALA A 57 -21.22 2.09 4.26
C ALA A 57 -20.34 3.30 4.61
N MET A 58 -19.49 3.73 3.66
CA MET A 58 -18.65 4.92 3.79
C MET A 58 -19.48 6.22 3.78
N ASP A 59 -20.50 6.28 2.91
CA ASP A 59 -21.40 7.44 2.81
C ASP A 59 -22.28 7.59 4.07
N GLU A 60 -22.80 6.46 4.57
CA GLU A 60 -23.62 6.41 5.80
C GLU A 60 -22.80 6.60 7.11
N TYR A 61 -21.47 6.66 7.04
CA TYR A 61 -20.62 6.76 8.23
C TYR A 61 -20.51 8.20 8.73
N ASP A 62 -21.36 8.53 9.70
CA ASP A 62 -21.26 9.74 10.52
C ASP A 62 -20.49 9.43 11.81
N TYR A 63 -19.16 9.62 11.78
CA TYR A 63 -18.31 9.28 12.92
C TYR A 63 -18.47 10.23 14.12
N ASP A 64 -19.05 11.41 13.94
CA ASP A 64 -19.32 12.36 15.02
C ASP A 64 -20.56 11.98 15.84
N SER A 65 -21.39 11.07 15.33
CA SER A 65 -22.55 10.53 16.03
C SER A 65 -22.21 9.54 17.16
N TYR A 66 -20.99 9.00 17.18
CA TYR A 66 -20.57 8.02 18.19
C TYR A 66 -20.16 8.67 19.51
N ALA A 67 -20.52 8.02 20.62
CA ALA A 67 -20.23 8.45 21.98
C ALA A 67 -19.30 7.46 22.71
N ALA A 68 -18.79 7.87 23.88
CA ALA A 68 -17.97 7.02 24.74
C ALA A 68 -18.60 5.64 25.04
N ALA A 69 -19.92 5.61 25.28
CA ALA A 69 -20.65 4.36 25.55
C ALA A 69 -20.60 3.36 24.37
N ASP A 70 -20.52 3.83 23.12
CA ASP A 70 -20.39 2.96 21.94
C ASP A 70 -19.01 2.32 21.89
N VAL A 71 -17.99 3.10 22.22
CA VAL A 71 -16.59 2.62 22.31
C VAL A 71 -16.44 1.61 23.44
N GLU A 72 -16.96 1.90 24.62
CA GLU A 72 -16.92 0.98 25.78
C GLU A 72 -17.64 -0.32 25.48
N ARG A 73 -18.81 -0.25 24.81
CA ARG A 73 -19.53 -1.42 24.33
C ARG A 73 -18.69 -2.24 23.34
N ALA A 74 -18.05 -1.60 22.37
CA ALA A 74 -17.17 -2.29 21.41
C ALA A 74 -15.97 -2.97 22.10
N LEU A 75 -15.35 -2.29 23.05
CA LEU A 75 -14.22 -2.81 23.80
C LEU A 75 -14.59 -3.95 24.77
N SER A 76 -15.84 -4.02 25.24
CA SER A 76 -16.30 -5.08 26.12
C SER A 76 -16.58 -6.41 25.38
N LYS A 77 -16.76 -6.39 24.05
CA LYS A 77 -17.06 -7.59 23.25
C LYS A 77 -15.81 -8.39 22.95
N GLU A 78 -15.97 -9.70 22.84
CA GLU A 78 -14.91 -10.60 22.37
C GLU A 78 -14.62 -10.39 20.86
N THR A 79 -15.67 -10.22 20.05
CA THR A 79 -15.57 -9.96 18.61
C THR A 79 -16.32 -8.71 18.23
N CYS A 80 -15.69 -7.86 17.41
CA CYS A 80 -16.27 -6.62 16.92
C CYS A 80 -17.07 -6.86 15.62
N ASN A 81 -18.26 -6.29 15.53
CA ASN A 81 -18.99 -6.17 14.28
C ASN A 81 -18.68 -4.85 13.57
N ILE A 82 -19.33 -4.57 12.43
CA ILE A 82 -19.11 -3.35 11.65
C ILE A 82 -19.42 -2.08 12.46
N GLU A 83 -20.49 -2.08 13.26
CA GLU A 83 -20.85 -0.90 14.09
C GLU A 83 -19.84 -0.68 15.23
N ASP A 84 -19.33 -1.74 15.84
CA ASP A 84 -18.26 -1.65 16.82
C ASP A 84 -16.98 -1.07 16.19
N PHE A 85 -16.66 -1.53 14.97
CA PHE A 85 -15.51 -1.02 14.23
C PHE A 85 -15.64 0.47 13.89
N LYS A 86 -16.82 0.92 13.45
CA LYS A 86 -17.12 2.34 13.22
C LYS A 86 -16.92 3.17 14.48
N ALA A 87 -17.40 2.69 15.64
CA ALA A 87 -17.17 3.33 16.93
C ALA A 87 -15.69 3.45 17.29
N LEU A 88 -14.89 2.39 17.05
CA LEU A 88 -13.45 2.37 17.33
C LEU A 88 -12.64 3.29 16.38
N LEU A 89 -13.14 3.59 15.18
CA LEU A 89 -12.54 4.56 14.26
C LEU A 89 -12.95 6.00 14.57
N SER A 90 -14.04 6.22 15.33
CA SER A 90 -14.59 7.55 15.60
C SER A 90 -13.68 8.39 16.50
N PRO A 91 -13.86 9.72 16.53
CA PRO A 91 -13.15 10.60 17.48
C PRO A 91 -13.42 10.24 18.94
N ALA A 92 -14.58 9.66 19.27
CA ALA A 92 -14.92 9.22 20.63
C ALA A 92 -13.96 8.13 21.17
N ALA A 93 -13.30 7.38 20.30
CA ALA A 93 -12.34 6.35 20.70
C ALA A 93 -10.96 6.90 21.09
N ALA A 94 -10.61 8.14 20.77
CA ALA A 94 -9.30 8.70 21.05
C ALA A 94 -8.87 8.62 22.53
N PRO A 95 -9.75 8.85 23.55
CA PRO A 95 -9.41 8.67 24.96
C PRO A 95 -9.16 7.21 25.36
N TYR A 96 -9.63 6.26 24.57
CA TYR A 96 -9.54 4.81 24.81
C TYR A 96 -8.37 4.13 24.07
N LEU A 97 -7.47 4.90 23.45
CA LEU A 97 -6.40 4.35 22.61
C LEU A 97 -5.53 3.33 23.35
N GLU A 98 -5.19 3.57 24.62
CA GLU A 98 -4.43 2.62 25.44
C GLU A 98 -5.18 1.29 25.65
N GLN A 99 -6.49 1.33 25.88
CA GLN A 99 -7.32 0.13 26.02
C GLN A 99 -7.43 -0.61 24.70
N MET A 100 -7.60 0.11 23.60
CA MET A 100 -7.58 -0.46 22.24
C MET A 100 -6.25 -1.16 21.97
N ALA A 101 -5.13 -0.53 22.29
CA ALA A 101 -3.80 -1.08 22.06
C ALA A 101 -3.58 -2.37 22.87
N ARG A 102 -3.94 -2.39 24.15
CA ARG A 102 -3.83 -3.61 24.99
C ARG A 102 -4.70 -4.75 24.47
N LYS A 103 -5.91 -4.44 24.03
CA LYS A 103 -6.81 -5.44 23.47
C LYS A 103 -6.29 -5.95 22.12
N ALA A 104 -5.80 -5.06 21.26
CA ALA A 104 -5.20 -5.40 19.98
C ALA A 104 -3.93 -6.26 20.15
N GLU A 105 -3.07 -5.96 21.13
CA GLU A 105 -1.92 -6.79 21.49
C GLU A 105 -2.33 -8.21 21.86
N ASN A 106 -3.36 -8.36 22.69
CA ASN A 106 -3.87 -9.67 23.08
C ASN A 106 -4.43 -10.45 21.89
N GLU A 107 -5.18 -9.80 21.00
CA GLU A 107 -5.68 -10.43 19.76
C GLU A 107 -4.55 -10.79 18.81
N THR A 108 -3.52 -9.95 18.69
CA THR A 108 -2.34 -10.27 17.89
C THR A 108 -1.61 -11.49 18.41
N LYS A 109 -1.34 -11.54 19.73
CA LYS A 109 -0.69 -12.69 20.36
C LYS A 109 -1.50 -13.99 20.24
N LYS A 110 -2.81 -13.90 20.30
CA LYS A 110 -3.72 -15.04 20.17
C LYS A 110 -3.68 -15.66 18.76
N HIS A 111 -3.54 -14.84 17.70
CA HIS A 111 -3.61 -15.28 16.32
C HIS A 111 -2.25 -15.42 15.62
N PHE A 112 -1.26 -14.63 16.01
CA PHE A 112 0.07 -14.56 15.38
C PHE A 112 1.22 -14.87 16.34
N GLY A 113 0.95 -15.03 17.64
CA GLY A 113 2.00 -15.19 18.64
C GLY A 113 2.88 -13.94 18.73
N ASN A 114 4.19 -14.14 18.75
CA ASN A 114 5.20 -13.07 18.74
C ASN A 114 5.86 -12.93 17.35
N THR A 115 5.32 -13.57 16.31
CA THR A 115 5.94 -13.56 14.98
C THR A 115 5.70 -12.25 14.24
N VAL A 116 6.74 -11.75 13.56
CA VAL A 116 6.66 -10.61 12.65
C VAL A 116 7.43 -10.94 11.38
N TYR A 117 6.74 -10.88 10.24
CA TYR A 117 7.34 -11.14 8.94
C TYR A 117 8.15 -9.94 8.45
N ILE A 118 9.27 -10.21 7.78
CA ILE A 118 10.12 -9.19 7.19
C ILE A 118 10.20 -9.41 5.68
N PHE A 119 10.02 -8.33 4.92
CA PHE A 119 10.16 -8.30 3.47
C PHE A 119 10.92 -7.06 3.02
N THR A 120 11.34 -7.04 1.75
CA THR A 120 11.84 -5.81 1.12
C THR A 120 11.19 -5.58 -0.24
N PRO A 121 10.90 -4.30 -0.61
CA PRO A 121 10.49 -3.96 -1.96
C PRO A 121 11.71 -3.86 -2.90
N ILE A 122 11.49 -4.18 -4.17
CA ILE A 122 12.40 -3.85 -5.27
C ILE A 122 11.62 -3.14 -6.38
N TYR A 123 12.12 -1.98 -6.81
CA TYR A 123 11.58 -1.24 -7.94
C TYR A 123 12.37 -1.58 -9.20
N ILE A 124 11.72 -2.23 -10.17
CA ILE A 124 12.38 -2.68 -11.41
C ILE A 124 12.20 -1.71 -12.59
N ALA A 125 11.24 -0.77 -12.49
CA ALA A 125 11.05 0.30 -13.46
C ALA A 125 10.24 1.45 -12.85
N ASN A 126 10.59 2.72 -13.19
CA ASN A 126 9.84 3.91 -12.74
C ASN A 126 9.15 4.68 -13.88
N TYR A 127 9.14 4.16 -15.10
CA TYR A 127 8.33 4.72 -16.17
C TYR A 127 6.84 4.62 -15.82
N CYS A 128 6.12 5.75 -15.88
CA CYS A 128 4.70 5.82 -15.55
C CYS A 128 3.96 6.73 -16.55
N GLN A 129 2.75 6.33 -16.95
CA GLN A 129 1.89 7.09 -17.86
C GLN A 129 0.81 7.88 -17.11
N ASN A 130 0.71 7.69 -15.80
CA ASN A 130 -0.30 8.36 -14.96
C ASN A 130 0.17 9.71 -14.46
N TYR A 131 -0.78 10.61 -14.29
CA TYR A 131 -0.59 11.83 -13.54
C TYR A 131 -1.32 11.77 -12.20
N CYS A 132 -0.65 11.15 -11.19
CA CYS A 132 -1.06 11.19 -9.81
C CYS A 132 -0.28 12.31 -9.12
N ILE A 133 -0.96 13.34 -8.63
CA ILE A 133 -0.30 14.58 -8.16
C ILE A 133 0.59 14.40 -6.92
N TYR A 134 0.46 13.27 -6.23
CA TYR A 134 1.17 12.92 -4.99
C TYR A 134 2.28 11.87 -5.18
N CYS A 135 2.52 11.40 -6.41
CA CYS A 135 3.45 10.29 -6.68
C CYS A 135 4.73 10.78 -7.37
N GLY A 136 5.89 10.41 -6.83
CA GLY A 136 7.18 10.73 -7.43
C GLY A 136 7.35 10.23 -8.85
N PHE A 137 6.72 9.10 -9.21
CA PHE A 137 6.80 8.50 -10.55
C PHE A 137 5.83 9.11 -11.57
N ASN A 138 5.01 10.09 -11.22
CA ASN A 138 4.05 10.64 -12.19
C ASN A 138 4.72 11.14 -13.47
N CYS A 139 3.99 11.11 -14.58
CA CYS A 139 4.53 11.37 -15.93
C CYS A 139 5.05 12.79 -16.15
N TYR A 140 4.66 13.75 -15.31
CA TYR A 140 5.11 15.14 -15.38
C TYR A 140 6.21 15.47 -14.36
N ASN A 141 6.61 14.54 -13.49
CA ASN A 141 7.72 14.75 -12.60
C ASN A 141 9.05 14.55 -13.33
N ASN A 142 9.96 15.51 -13.17
CA ASN A 142 11.28 15.46 -13.79
C ASN A 142 12.24 14.67 -12.90
N ILE A 143 12.23 13.35 -13.06
CA ILE A 143 13.11 12.40 -12.37
C ILE A 143 13.90 11.58 -13.38
N HIS A 144 14.99 10.98 -12.97
CA HIS A 144 15.70 10.00 -13.77
C HIS A 144 14.80 8.77 -14.01
N ARG A 145 14.59 8.42 -15.28
CA ARG A 145 13.74 7.26 -15.66
C ARG A 145 14.60 6.09 -16.01
N LYS A 146 14.38 4.97 -15.30
CA LYS A 146 15.13 3.73 -15.47
C LYS A 146 14.20 2.53 -15.55
N LYS A 147 14.62 1.53 -16.31
CA LYS A 147 14.06 0.18 -16.35
C LYS A 147 15.24 -0.77 -16.30
N LEU A 148 15.24 -1.71 -15.37
CA LEU A 148 16.31 -2.69 -15.24
C LEU A 148 16.26 -3.73 -16.37
N SER A 149 17.41 -4.14 -16.85
CA SER A 149 17.55 -5.37 -17.66
C SER A 149 17.36 -6.59 -16.76
N PHE A 150 17.16 -7.77 -17.36
CA PHE A 150 17.02 -9.00 -16.59
C PHE A 150 18.31 -9.37 -15.83
N GLU A 151 19.46 -9.01 -16.36
CA GLU A 151 20.76 -9.17 -15.70
C GLU A 151 20.88 -8.27 -14.47
N GLU A 152 20.47 -7.00 -14.58
CA GLU A 152 20.43 -6.08 -13.44
C GLU A 152 19.43 -6.53 -12.39
N ILE A 153 18.24 -7.03 -12.79
CA ILE A 153 17.24 -7.60 -11.87
C ILE A 153 17.82 -8.79 -11.12
N GLU A 154 18.47 -9.73 -11.82
CA GLU A 154 19.07 -10.91 -11.18
C GLU A 154 20.17 -10.52 -10.20
N HIS A 155 21.00 -9.53 -10.56
CA HIS A 155 22.04 -9.01 -9.68
C HIS A 155 21.45 -8.40 -8.39
N GLU A 156 20.48 -7.49 -8.52
CA GLU A 156 19.81 -6.86 -7.39
C GLU A 156 19.12 -7.89 -6.47
N MET A 157 18.40 -8.85 -7.06
CA MET A 157 17.74 -9.92 -6.29
C MET A 157 18.73 -10.78 -5.52
N LYS A 158 19.90 -11.06 -6.11
CA LYS A 158 20.96 -11.77 -5.41
C LYS A 158 21.52 -10.96 -4.25
N VAL A 159 21.80 -9.68 -4.45
CA VAL A 159 22.28 -8.77 -3.39
C VAL A 159 21.30 -8.74 -2.22
N ILE A 160 20.00 -8.68 -2.50
CA ILE A 160 18.97 -8.71 -1.46
C ILE A 160 18.93 -10.08 -0.75
N ALA A 161 18.93 -11.18 -1.51
CA ALA A 161 18.87 -12.53 -0.95
C ALA A 161 20.10 -12.87 -0.09
N ASP A 162 21.28 -12.35 -0.44
CA ASP A 162 22.53 -12.54 0.32
C ASP A 162 22.44 -11.91 1.74
N THR A 163 21.48 -11.02 2.00
CA THR A 163 21.18 -10.52 3.37
C THR A 163 20.43 -11.53 4.24
N GLY A 164 19.92 -12.63 3.67
CA GLY A 164 19.03 -13.59 4.34
C GLY A 164 17.53 -13.31 4.14
N MET A 165 17.17 -12.33 3.33
CA MET A 165 15.77 -12.04 2.98
C MET A 165 15.21 -13.15 2.08
N GLU A 166 14.04 -13.69 2.41
CA GLU A 166 13.37 -14.75 1.63
C GLU A 166 12.03 -14.31 1.03
N GLU A 167 11.61 -13.08 1.31
CA GLU A 167 10.40 -12.48 0.71
C GLU A 167 10.72 -11.16 0.02
N ILE A 168 10.19 -11.00 -1.21
CA ILE A 168 10.36 -9.80 -2.02
C ILE A 168 9.02 -9.28 -2.53
N LEU A 169 8.89 -7.96 -2.59
CA LEU A 169 7.77 -7.26 -3.24
C LEU A 169 8.30 -6.52 -4.47
N ILE A 170 7.86 -6.93 -5.65
CA ILE A 170 8.29 -6.33 -6.93
C ILE A 170 7.35 -5.20 -7.31
N LEU A 171 7.89 -4.01 -7.55
CA LEU A 171 7.14 -2.80 -7.90
C LEU A 171 7.55 -2.24 -9.26
N THR A 172 6.58 -1.64 -9.95
CA THR A 172 6.81 -0.87 -11.17
C THR A 172 5.96 0.40 -11.18
N GLY A 173 6.39 1.40 -11.95
CA GLY A 173 5.48 2.40 -12.47
C GLY A 173 4.49 1.76 -13.45
N GLU A 174 3.35 2.43 -13.69
CA GLU A 174 2.35 1.94 -14.64
C GLU A 174 2.69 2.38 -16.05
N SER A 175 3.28 1.47 -16.82
CA SER A 175 3.56 1.67 -18.24
C SER A 175 3.61 0.34 -18.98
N ARG A 176 2.52 -0.01 -19.68
CA ARG A 176 2.49 -1.23 -20.50
C ARG A 176 3.50 -1.23 -21.65
N LYS A 177 4.12 -0.09 -21.96
CA LYS A 177 5.22 0.01 -22.93
C LYS A 177 6.58 -0.39 -22.37
N TYR A 178 6.84 -0.06 -21.10
CA TYR A 178 8.16 -0.26 -20.48
C TYR A 178 8.19 -1.40 -19.46
N SER A 179 7.08 -1.63 -18.77
CA SER A 179 6.90 -2.71 -17.80
C SER A 179 5.57 -3.42 -18.08
N ASP A 180 5.51 -4.11 -19.23
CA ASP A 180 4.38 -4.96 -19.59
C ASP A 180 4.32 -6.21 -18.69
N VAL A 181 3.24 -6.96 -18.80
CA VAL A 181 2.97 -8.13 -17.96
C VAL A 181 4.02 -9.23 -18.19
N GLU A 182 4.51 -9.37 -19.42
CA GLU A 182 5.56 -10.32 -19.80
C GLU A 182 6.89 -9.97 -19.10
N TYR A 183 7.30 -8.71 -19.12
CA TYR A 183 8.51 -8.26 -18.43
C TYR A 183 8.40 -8.50 -16.91
N ILE A 184 7.24 -8.22 -16.31
CA ILE A 184 7.00 -8.49 -14.90
C ILE A 184 7.06 -10.00 -14.63
N GLY A 185 6.42 -10.82 -15.46
CA GLY A 185 6.41 -12.28 -15.34
C GLY A 185 7.83 -12.89 -15.41
N GLU A 186 8.66 -12.43 -16.35
CA GLU A 186 10.06 -12.88 -16.44
C GLU A 186 10.87 -12.43 -15.22
N SER A 187 10.64 -11.24 -14.71
CA SER A 187 11.27 -10.76 -13.47
C SER A 187 10.89 -11.62 -12.26
N VAL A 188 9.62 -12.07 -12.19
CA VAL A 188 9.13 -13.00 -11.15
C VAL A 188 9.81 -14.37 -11.27
N LYS A 189 9.99 -14.90 -12.48
CA LYS A 189 10.73 -16.18 -12.70
C LYS A 189 12.19 -16.08 -12.23
N ILE A 190 12.82 -14.93 -12.42
CA ILE A 190 14.16 -14.67 -11.87
C ILE A 190 14.10 -14.66 -10.34
N ALA A 191 13.14 -13.93 -9.75
CA ALA A 191 12.97 -13.85 -8.31
C ALA A 191 12.78 -15.23 -7.64
N ARG A 192 12.07 -16.17 -8.30
CA ARG A 192 11.87 -17.54 -7.80
C ARG A 192 13.15 -18.34 -7.58
N LYS A 193 14.26 -17.94 -8.17
CA LYS A 193 15.56 -18.57 -7.91
C LYS A 193 16.09 -18.22 -6.51
N TYR A 194 15.65 -17.12 -5.93
CA TYR A 194 16.21 -16.51 -4.72
C TYR A 194 15.21 -16.40 -3.55
N PHE A 195 13.92 -16.20 -3.86
CA PHE A 195 12.90 -15.92 -2.85
C PHE A 195 11.82 -16.99 -2.80
N LYS A 196 11.34 -17.28 -1.60
CA LYS A 196 10.26 -18.24 -1.35
C LYS A 196 8.88 -17.62 -1.45
N ASN A 197 8.76 -16.33 -1.12
CA ASN A 197 7.51 -15.58 -1.18
C ASN A 197 7.68 -14.34 -2.06
N ILE A 198 6.86 -14.21 -3.09
CA ILE A 198 6.95 -13.13 -4.08
C ILE A 198 5.62 -12.41 -4.17
N GLY A 199 5.62 -11.15 -3.74
CA GLY A 199 4.52 -10.22 -3.97
C GLY A 199 4.77 -9.32 -5.18
N ILE A 200 3.70 -8.80 -5.75
CA ILE A 200 3.74 -7.72 -6.72
C ILE A 200 2.88 -6.54 -6.27
N GLU A 201 3.38 -5.33 -6.48
CA GLU A 201 2.65 -4.07 -6.35
C GLU A 201 2.77 -3.31 -7.66
N ILE A 202 1.92 -3.68 -8.60
CA ILE A 202 1.90 -3.16 -9.96
C ILE A 202 0.54 -2.50 -10.25
N TYR A 203 0.38 -1.98 -11.45
CA TYR A 203 -0.92 -1.52 -11.93
C TYR A 203 -1.95 -2.67 -12.01
N PRO A 204 -3.25 -2.38 -11.86
CA PRO A 204 -4.30 -3.37 -12.03
C PRO A 204 -4.26 -4.01 -13.41
N VAL A 205 -4.47 -5.33 -13.45
CA VAL A 205 -4.55 -6.11 -14.69
C VAL A 205 -5.80 -6.97 -14.70
N ASN A 206 -6.11 -7.62 -15.83
CA ASN A 206 -7.25 -8.52 -16.00
C ASN A 206 -7.00 -9.89 -15.34
N VAL A 207 -8.02 -10.72 -15.22
CA VAL A 207 -7.93 -12.03 -14.56
C VAL A 207 -6.95 -12.97 -15.27
N ASP A 208 -6.93 -12.97 -16.61
CA ASP A 208 -6.01 -13.79 -17.40
C ASP A 208 -4.55 -13.35 -17.23
N GLU A 209 -4.29 -12.05 -17.14
CA GLU A 209 -2.96 -11.50 -16.86
C GLU A 209 -2.51 -11.82 -15.42
N TYR A 210 -3.40 -11.72 -14.42
CA TYR A 210 -3.08 -12.16 -13.06
C TYR A 210 -2.80 -13.66 -12.99
N ARG A 211 -3.52 -14.48 -13.76
CA ARG A 211 -3.27 -15.93 -13.84
C ARG A 211 -1.89 -16.22 -14.43
N TYR A 212 -1.51 -15.54 -15.50
CA TYR A 212 -0.16 -15.64 -16.08
C TYR A 212 0.92 -15.26 -15.04
N LEU A 213 0.74 -14.16 -14.31
CA LEU A 213 1.69 -13.75 -13.27
C LEU A 213 1.77 -14.78 -12.13
N HIS A 214 0.64 -15.37 -11.74
CA HIS A 214 0.60 -16.45 -10.77
C HIS A 214 1.37 -17.70 -11.27
N GLU A 215 1.16 -18.09 -12.52
CA GLU A 215 1.89 -19.19 -13.16
C GLU A 215 3.41 -18.89 -13.27
N CYS A 216 3.81 -17.63 -13.39
CA CYS A 216 5.21 -17.22 -13.30
C CYS A 216 5.80 -17.34 -11.89
N GLY A 217 4.93 -17.39 -10.86
CA GLY A 217 5.35 -17.60 -9.48
C GLY A 217 4.97 -16.48 -8.51
N VAL A 218 4.03 -15.60 -8.84
CA VAL A 218 3.51 -14.60 -7.88
C VAL A 218 2.63 -15.28 -6.84
N ASP A 219 2.89 -15.01 -5.56
CA ASP A 219 2.12 -15.52 -4.44
C ASP A 219 0.98 -14.59 -4.03
N TYR A 220 1.22 -13.27 -4.01
CA TYR A 220 0.22 -12.29 -3.62
C TYR A 220 0.34 -10.97 -4.38
N VAL A 221 -0.77 -10.26 -4.43
CA VAL A 221 -0.88 -8.96 -5.10
C VAL A 221 -1.23 -7.89 -4.09
N THR A 222 -0.54 -6.76 -4.11
CA THR A 222 -0.89 -5.57 -3.34
C THR A 222 -1.32 -4.46 -4.29
N VAL A 223 -2.51 -3.90 -4.07
CA VAL A 223 -2.99 -2.73 -4.81
C VAL A 223 -3.59 -1.74 -3.82
N PHE A 224 -3.00 -0.54 -3.77
CA PHE A 224 -3.53 0.53 -2.93
C PHE A 224 -4.64 1.26 -3.69
N GLN A 225 -5.83 1.34 -3.09
CA GLN A 225 -6.94 2.12 -3.65
C GLN A 225 -6.66 3.61 -3.60
N GLU A 226 -5.72 4.03 -2.77
CA GLU A 226 -5.29 5.39 -2.49
C GLU A 226 -6.34 6.15 -1.67
N THR A 227 -7.50 6.44 -2.23
CA THR A 227 -8.71 6.84 -1.50
C THR A 227 -9.92 6.10 -2.04
N TYR A 228 -10.83 5.73 -1.17
CA TYR A 228 -12.10 5.08 -1.51
C TYR A 228 -13.18 6.08 -1.92
N ASN A 229 -12.96 7.39 -1.76
CA ASN A 229 -13.85 8.44 -2.23
C ASN A 229 -13.66 8.69 -3.74
N PRO A 230 -14.59 8.29 -4.62
CA PRO A 230 -14.42 8.44 -6.07
C PRO A 230 -14.27 9.90 -6.51
N VAL A 231 -14.99 10.82 -5.86
CA VAL A 231 -14.94 12.25 -6.19
C VAL A 231 -13.58 12.85 -5.84
N LYS A 232 -13.03 12.49 -4.68
CA LYS A 232 -11.68 12.91 -4.30
C LYS A 232 -10.62 12.25 -5.21
N TYR A 233 -10.79 10.97 -5.50
CA TYR A 233 -9.90 10.21 -6.39
C TYR A 233 -9.72 10.89 -7.76
N GLU A 234 -10.83 11.40 -8.32
CA GLU A 234 -10.84 12.15 -9.58
C GLU A 234 -9.87 13.33 -9.55
N THR A 235 -9.81 14.07 -8.46
CA THR A 235 -8.96 15.25 -8.31
C THR A 235 -7.48 14.94 -8.09
N LEU A 236 -7.14 13.69 -7.77
CA LEU A 236 -5.79 13.23 -7.47
C LEU A 236 -5.14 12.48 -8.63
N HIS A 237 -5.95 11.90 -9.53
CA HIS A 237 -5.52 11.08 -10.65
C HIS A 237 -6.02 11.71 -11.96
N LEU A 238 -5.21 12.57 -12.54
CA LEU A 238 -5.63 13.48 -13.61
C LEU A 238 -5.47 12.88 -15.02
N LEU A 239 -4.64 11.84 -15.18
CA LEU A 239 -4.34 11.20 -16.46
C LEU A 239 -3.94 9.74 -16.25
N GLY A 240 -4.17 8.91 -17.28
CA GLY A 240 -3.71 7.52 -17.38
C GLY A 240 -4.72 6.49 -16.88
N HIS A 241 -4.38 5.21 -16.99
CA HIS A 241 -5.25 4.08 -16.63
C HIS A 241 -5.59 4.05 -15.13
N LYS A 242 -4.66 4.46 -14.26
CA LYS A 242 -4.91 4.56 -12.81
C LYS A 242 -6.09 5.47 -12.48
N ARG A 243 -6.46 6.39 -13.39
CA ARG A 243 -7.62 7.25 -13.22
C ARG A 243 -8.94 6.49 -13.14
N VAL A 244 -9.05 5.30 -13.72
CA VAL A 244 -10.29 4.48 -13.73
C VAL A 244 -10.48 3.84 -12.34
N TRP A 245 -11.24 4.53 -11.49
CA TRP A 245 -11.44 4.18 -10.09
C TRP A 245 -12.05 2.79 -9.88
N PRO A 246 -13.16 2.38 -10.56
CA PRO A 246 -13.78 1.08 -10.32
C PRO A 246 -12.90 -0.08 -10.77
N TYR A 247 -12.15 0.06 -11.86
CA TYR A 247 -11.21 -0.97 -12.30
C TYR A 247 -10.11 -1.23 -11.26
N ARG A 248 -9.62 -0.17 -10.63
CA ARG A 248 -8.63 -0.30 -9.55
C ARG A 248 -9.25 -0.90 -8.29
N PHE A 249 -10.49 -0.54 -7.95
CA PHE A 249 -11.20 -1.11 -6.81
C PHE A 249 -11.30 -2.64 -6.92
N ASP A 250 -11.64 -3.16 -8.08
CA ASP A 250 -11.85 -4.58 -8.32
C ASP A 250 -10.54 -5.38 -8.54
N ALA A 251 -9.36 -4.75 -8.44
CA ALA A 251 -8.09 -5.40 -8.77
C ALA A 251 -7.77 -6.63 -7.91
N GLN A 252 -7.97 -6.54 -6.59
CA GLN A 252 -7.71 -7.65 -5.68
C GLN A 252 -8.68 -8.81 -5.92
N GLU A 253 -9.94 -8.50 -6.21
CA GLU A 253 -10.91 -9.55 -6.53
C GLU A 253 -10.54 -10.28 -7.83
N ARG A 254 -10.11 -9.56 -8.88
CA ARG A 254 -9.60 -10.19 -10.11
C ARG A 254 -8.38 -11.08 -9.84
N ALA A 255 -7.47 -10.65 -8.96
CA ALA A 255 -6.32 -11.45 -8.57
C ALA A 255 -6.75 -12.75 -7.85
N LEU A 256 -7.73 -12.68 -6.94
CA LEU A 256 -8.28 -13.87 -6.27
C LEU A 256 -9.03 -14.79 -7.22
N MET A 257 -9.75 -14.26 -8.21
CA MET A 257 -10.37 -15.06 -9.29
C MET A 257 -9.31 -15.77 -10.15
N ALA A 258 -8.10 -15.23 -10.24
CA ALA A 258 -6.94 -15.84 -10.90
C ALA A 258 -6.19 -16.85 -10.02
N SER A 259 -6.73 -17.20 -8.85
CA SER A 259 -6.13 -18.13 -7.87
C SER A 259 -4.88 -17.60 -7.18
N MET A 260 -4.67 -16.29 -7.12
CA MET A 260 -3.63 -15.73 -6.25
C MET A 260 -3.88 -16.16 -4.80
N ARG A 261 -2.81 -16.58 -4.11
CA ARG A 261 -2.87 -16.99 -2.71
C ARG A 261 -3.34 -15.88 -1.78
N GLY A 262 -2.89 -14.65 -2.02
CA GLY A 262 -3.22 -13.52 -1.16
C GLY A 262 -3.40 -12.20 -1.87
N ALA A 263 -3.99 -11.25 -1.13
CA ALA A 263 -4.18 -9.88 -1.58
C ALA A 263 -3.95 -8.87 -0.44
N GLY A 264 -3.24 -7.78 -0.75
CA GLY A 264 -3.00 -6.66 0.13
C GLY A 264 -3.85 -5.44 -0.23
N PHE A 265 -4.36 -4.76 0.80
CA PHE A 265 -5.28 -3.64 0.67
C PHE A 265 -4.74 -2.41 1.41
N SER A 266 -4.98 -1.24 0.85
CA SER A 266 -4.64 0.02 1.53
C SER A 266 -5.36 1.21 0.93
N ALA A 267 -5.60 2.21 1.79
CA ALA A 267 -5.68 3.61 1.39
C ALA A 267 -4.37 4.32 1.77
N LEU A 268 -4.01 5.37 1.03
CA LEU A 268 -2.91 6.27 1.38
C LEU A 268 -3.46 7.38 2.29
N LEU A 269 -3.29 7.21 3.59
CA LEU A 269 -3.89 8.10 4.59
C LEU A 269 -3.32 9.51 4.49
N GLY A 270 -4.21 10.49 4.40
CA GLY A 270 -3.90 11.91 4.22
C GLY A 270 -4.27 12.46 2.83
N LEU A 271 -4.72 11.61 1.90
CA LEU A 271 -5.27 12.06 0.62
C LEU A 271 -6.72 12.57 0.77
N ASP A 272 -7.49 11.97 1.65
CA ASP A 272 -8.88 12.35 1.96
C ASP A 272 -9.18 12.06 3.45
N ASP A 273 -10.46 12.03 3.84
CA ASP A 273 -10.90 11.66 5.19
C ASP A 273 -10.39 10.26 5.57
N PHE A 274 -9.39 10.21 6.43
CA PHE A 274 -8.71 8.98 6.79
C PHE A 274 -9.60 7.98 7.54
N ARG A 275 -10.65 8.44 8.26
CA ARG A 275 -11.58 7.55 8.96
C ARG A 275 -12.48 6.82 7.98
N LYS A 276 -12.98 7.55 6.98
CA LYS A 276 -13.80 6.98 5.91
C LYS A 276 -12.97 6.03 5.02
N ASP A 277 -11.75 6.42 4.67
CA ASP A 277 -10.83 5.56 3.93
C ASP A 277 -10.43 4.30 4.72
N ALA A 278 -10.18 4.43 6.03
CA ALA A 278 -9.88 3.28 6.88
C ALA A 278 -11.09 2.34 7.01
N LEU A 279 -12.31 2.89 7.17
CA LEU A 279 -13.53 2.08 7.19
C LEU A 279 -13.69 1.31 5.88
N ALA A 280 -13.59 1.99 4.75
CA ALA A 280 -13.77 1.41 3.43
C ALA A 280 -12.73 0.33 3.14
N THR A 281 -11.46 0.57 3.49
CA THR A 281 -10.38 -0.42 3.33
C THR A 281 -10.69 -1.72 4.08
N ALA A 282 -11.07 -1.63 5.35
CA ALA A 282 -11.37 -2.81 6.15
C ALA A 282 -12.65 -3.52 5.70
N LEU A 283 -13.67 -2.79 5.24
CA LEU A 283 -14.89 -3.39 4.70
C LEU A 283 -14.62 -4.10 3.36
N HIS A 284 -13.75 -3.58 2.53
CA HIS A 284 -13.31 -4.24 1.30
C HIS A 284 -12.69 -5.61 1.62
N VAL A 285 -11.75 -5.66 2.57
CA VAL A 285 -11.16 -6.90 3.08
C VAL A 285 -12.24 -7.81 3.69
N TYR A 286 -13.12 -7.28 4.52
CA TYR A 286 -14.18 -8.02 5.19
C TYR A 286 -15.10 -8.76 4.22
N TYR A 287 -15.53 -8.09 3.14
CA TYR A 287 -16.42 -8.72 2.15
C TYR A 287 -15.67 -9.73 1.27
N LEU A 288 -14.44 -9.44 0.86
CA LEU A 288 -13.63 -10.38 0.08
C LEU A 288 -13.22 -11.62 0.90
N ASN A 289 -12.91 -11.45 2.18
CA ASN A 289 -12.63 -12.61 3.06
C ASN A 289 -13.81 -13.57 3.16
N ARG A 290 -15.04 -13.05 3.09
CA ARG A 290 -16.25 -13.90 3.08
C ARG A 290 -16.50 -14.59 1.75
N LYS A 291 -16.16 -13.92 0.65
CA LYS A 291 -16.31 -14.46 -0.71
C LYS A 291 -15.19 -15.45 -1.04
N TYR A 292 -13.97 -15.20 -0.52
CA TYR A 292 -12.77 -16.00 -0.74
C TYR A 292 -12.14 -16.40 0.61
N PRO A 293 -12.75 -17.30 1.40
CA PRO A 293 -12.31 -17.60 2.77
C PRO A 293 -10.95 -18.32 2.84
N HIS A 294 -10.48 -18.86 1.72
CA HIS A 294 -9.16 -19.49 1.59
C HIS A 294 -8.03 -18.49 1.30
N ALA A 295 -8.37 -17.25 0.95
CA ALA A 295 -7.37 -16.25 0.58
C ALA A 295 -6.71 -15.63 1.81
N GLU A 296 -5.42 -15.39 1.71
CA GLU A 296 -4.65 -14.65 2.70
C GLU A 296 -4.76 -13.15 2.42
N LEU A 297 -5.45 -12.43 3.30
CA LEU A 297 -5.66 -11.00 3.13
C LEU A 297 -4.85 -10.20 4.13
N SER A 298 -4.36 -9.05 3.70
CA SER A 298 -3.57 -8.14 4.53
C SER A 298 -3.98 -6.68 4.34
N LEU A 299 -3.81 -5.90 5.39
CA LEU A 299 -4.02 -4.46 5.43
C LEU A 299 -2.69 -3.74 5.55
N SER A 300 -2.52 -2.67 4.79
CA SER A 300 -1.44 -1.72 4.98
C SER A 300 -2.02 -0.33 5.26
N CYS A 301 -1.28 0.51 5.99
CA CYS A 301 -1.72 1.85 6.38
C CYS A 301 -0.62 2.87 6.16
N PRO A 302 -0.16 3.08 4.93
CA PRO A 302 0.83 4.12 4.65
C PRO A 302 0.20 5.50 4.84
N ARG A 303 0.99 6.40 5.44
CA ARG A 303 0.68 7.83 5.42
C ARG A 303 1.35 8.49 4.24
N LEU A 304 0.72 9.54 3.72
CA LEU A 304 1.29 10.38 2.66
C LEU A 304 2.66 10.93 3.11
N ARG A 305 3.63 10.92 2.23
CA ARG A 305 5.00 11.41 2.48
C ARG A 305 5.44 12.36 1.39
N PRO A 306 6.38 13.28 1.68
CA PRO A 306 7.02 14.09 0.65
C PRO A 306 7.60 13.25 -0.48
N ILE A 307 7.60 13.81 -1.67
CA ILE A 307 8.18 13.21 -2.88
C ILE A 307 9.20 14.18 -3.48
N ILE A 308 10.05 13.67 -4.36
CA ILE A 308 10.99 14.51 -5.11
C ILE A 308 10.20 15.60 -5.86
N ASN A 309 10.70 16.81 -5.82
CA ASN A 309 10.13 18.02 -6.41
C ASN A 309 8.79 18.47 -5.80
N ASN A 310 8.38 17.90 -4.67
CA ASN A 310 7.21 18.38 -3.93
C ASN A 310 7.31 18.09 -2.42
N ASP A 311 7.95 18.96 -1.69
CA ASP A 311 8.11 18.92 -0.24
C ASP A 311 6.86 19.42 0.55
N LYS A 312 5.90 20.01 -0.17
CA LYS A 312 4.66 20.56 0.42
C LYS A 312 3.65 19.47 0.77
N ILE A 313 3.82 18.25 0.25
CA ILE A 313 2.98 17.11 0.60
C ILE A 313 3.31 16.66 2.02
N ASN A 314 2.51 17.11 2.97
CA ASN A 314 2.69 16.77 4.37
C ASN A 314 1.32 16.74 5.07
N PRO A 315 0.69 15.57 5.19
CA PRO A 315 -0.60 15.45 5.87
C PRO A 315 -0.40 15.67 7.36
N ARG A 316 -1.12 16.63 7.93
CA ARG A 316 -1.06 16.97 9.35
C ARG A 316 -2.22 16.37 10.16
N ASP A 317 -3.25 15.91 9.49
CA ASP A 317 -4.46 15.32 10.09
C ASP A 317 -4.28 13.86 10.50
N VAL A 318 -3.27 13.16 9.97
CA VAL A 318 -2.96 11.77 10.29
C VAL A 318 -1.61 11.68 11.00
N GLY A 319 -1.59 11.96 12.29
CA GLY A 319 -0.44 11.75 13.16
C GLY A 319 -0.28 10.28 13.59
N GLU A 320 0.78 9.99 14.37
CA GLU A 320 1.04 8.63 14.88
C GLU A 320 -0.10 8.11 15.76
N LYS A 321 -0.79 8.99 16.51
CA LYS A 321 -1.94 8.61 17.35
C LYS A 321 -3.11 8.13 16.51
N GLN A 322 -3.45 8.83 15.43
CA GLN A 322 -4.50 8.46 14.50
C GLN A 322 -4.16 7.16 13.78
N LEU A 323 -2.91 7.01 13.33
CA LEU A 323 -2.44 5.78 12.72
C LEU A 323 -2.53 4.59 13.68
N CYS A 324 -2.08 4.76 14.93
CA CYS A 324 -2.19 3.74 15.97
C CYS A 324 -3.65 3.34 16.22
N GLN A 325 -4.58 4.32 16.27
CA GLN A 325 -6.01 4.06 16.44
C GLN A 325 -6.56 3.20 15.28
N VAL A 326 -6.24 3.56 14.04
CA VAL A 326 -6.67 2.81 12.84
C VAL A 326 -6.14 1.38 12.89
N LEU A 327 -4.85 1.20 13.15
CA LEU A 327 -4.21 -0.13 13.20
C LEU A 327 -4.79 -1.01 14.31
N CYS A 328 -5.03 -0.46 15.50
CA CYS A 328 -5.69 -1.18 16.59
C CYS A 328 -7.15 -1.53 16.23
N ALA A 329 -7.90 -0.61 15.62
CA ALA A 329 -9.27 -0.88 15.19
C ALA A 329 -9.33 -1.98 14.13
N TYR A 330 -8.39 -2.02 13.18
CA TYR A 330 -8.26 -3.09 12.20
C TYR A 330 -8.04 -4.44 12.87
N ARG A 331 -7.11 -4.53 13.83
CA ARG A 331 -6.85 -5.78 14.56
C ARG A 331 -8.05 -6.28 15.33
N LEU A 332 -8.81 -5.37 15.95
CA LEU A 332 -9.99 -5.74 16.73
C LEU A 332 -11.18 -6.16 15.85
N PHE A 333 -11.29 -5.60 14.65
CA PHE A 333 -12.36 -5.95 13.70
C PHE A 333 -12.04 -7.18 12.85
N LEU A 334 -10.79 -7.31 12.42
CA LEU A 334 -10.29 -8.35 11.53
C LEU A 334 -9.10 -9.10 12.18
N PRO A 335 -9.35 -9.90 13.22
CA PRO A 335 -8.28 -10.44 14.06
C PRO A 335 -7.32 -11.40 13.32
N PHE A 336 -7.76 -12.00 12.19
CA PHE A 336 -6.96 -12.95 11.41
C PHE A 336 -6.21 -12.32 10.23
N VAL A 337 -6.43 -11.04 9.95
CA VAL A 337 -5.86 -10.36 8.79
C VAL A 337 -4.45 -9.87 9.11
N GLY A 338 -3.51 -10.04 8.17
CA GLY A 338 -2.17 -9.47 8.27
C GLY A 338 -2.20 -7.95 8.32
N ILE A 339 -1.32 -7.32 9.11
CA ILE A 339 -1.16 -5.87 9.15
C ILE A 339 0.29 -5.52 8.84
N THR A 340 0.49 -4.79 7.75
CA THR A 340 1.82 -4.36 7.28
C THR A 340 2.07 -2.90 7.63
N VAL A 341 3.25 -2.61 8.19
CA VAL A 341 3.73 -1.25 8.44
C VAL A 341 5.06 -1.03 7.75
N SER A 342 5.08 -0.10 6.82
CA SER A 342 6.23 0.18 5.96
C SER A 342 7.26 1.13 6.61
N SER A 343 8.41 1.27 5.95
CA SER A 343 9.50 2.19 6.30
C SER A 343 9.15 3.69 6.14
N ARG A 344 7.92 4.02 5.72
CA ARG A 344 7.38 5.39 5.77
C ARG A 344 7.32 5.93 7.19
N GLU A 345 7.14 5.02 8.18
CA GLU A 345 7.04 5.35 9.60
C GLU A 345 8.40 5.33 10.30
N SER A 346 8.50 6.09 11.40
CA SER A 346 9.73 6.15 12.20
C SER A 346 10.08 4.79 12.83
N ALA A 347 11.37 4.54 13.05
CA ALA A 347 11.85 3.35 13.73
C ALA A 347 11.20 3.16 15.11
N GLN A 348 11.02 4.27 15.86
CA GLN A 348 10.37 4.25 17.17
C GLN A 348 8.91 3.80 17.08
N PHE A 349 8.14 4.37 16.14
CA PHE A 349 6.74 3.97 15.94
C PHE A 349 6.65 2.50 15.52
N ARG A 350 7.48 2.06 14.57
CA ARG A 350 7.47 0.68 14.07
C ARG A 350 7.82 -0.32 15.18
N ASN A 351 8.82 -0.03 16.03
CA ASN A 351 9.15 -0.87 17.17
C ASN A 351 8.01 -0.97 18.20
N GLY A 352 7.21 0.08 18.37
CA GLY A 352 6.03 0.07 19.23
C GLY A 352 4.87 -0.71 18.62
N ILE A 353 4.52 -0.42 17.37
CA ILE A 353 3.30 -0.97 16.75
C ILE A 353 3.43 -2.46 16.39
N THR A 354 4.64 -2.97 16.16
CA THR A 354 4.88 -4.42 15.98
C THR A 354 4.61 -5.22 17.24
N LYS A 355 4.79 -4.63 18.41
CA LYS A 355 4.42 -5.27 19.70
C LYS A 355 2.92 -5.28 19.94
N ILE A 356 2.18 -4.39 19.28
CA ILE A 356 0.74 -4.21 19.48
C ILE A 356 -0.07 -4.98 18.44
N CYS A 357 0.13 -4.70 17.14
CA CYS A 357 -0.78 -5.24 16.13
C CYS A 357 -0.18 -5.46 14.74
N ALA A 358 0.97 -4.88 14.40
CA ALA A 358 1.58 -5.13 13.10
C ALA A 358 2.22 -6.53 13.05
N THR A 359 1.98 -7.24 11.95
CA THR A 359 2.46 -8.61 11.72
C THR A 359 3.51 -8.72 10.63
N LYS A 360 3.72 -7.62 9.88
CA LYS A 360 4.67 -7.58 8.76
C LYS A 360 5.29 -6.20 8.64
N VAL A 361 6.60 -6.15 8.36
CA VAL A 361 7.36 -4.91 8.18
C VAL A 361 8.36 -5.04 7.06
N SER A 362 8.67 -3.91 6.41
CA SER A 362 9.75 -3.85 5.44
C SER A 362 11.09 -3.52 6.09
N ALA A 363 12.21 -4.02 5.56
CA ALA A 363 13.56 -3.69 6.01
C ALA A 363 14.53 -3.61 4.84
N GLY A 364 15.63 -2.86 4.97
CA GLY A 364 16.61 -2.67 3.90
C GLY A 364 16.03 -1.99 2.66
N VAL A 365 15.00 -1.15 2.84
CA VAL A 365 14.18 -0.59 1.75
C VAL A 365 14.96 0.42 0.94
N SER A 366 14.89 0.30 -0.38
CA SER A 366 15.11 1.41 -1.31
C SER A 366 13.87 1.69 -2.13
N THR A 367 13.65 2.95 -2.49
CA THR A 367 12.58 3.40 -3.40
C THR A 367 13.12 3.90 -4.74
N GLY A 368 14.45 3.82 -4.93
CA GLY A 368 15.16 4.00 -6.20
C GLY A 368 15.20 2.73 -7.04
N ILE A 369 15.75 2.84 -8.24
CA ILE A 369 15.74 1.77 -9.24
C ILE A 369 17.11 1.09 -9.35
N GLY A 370 17.25 -0.14 -8.76
CA GLY A 370 18.48 -0.92 -8.85
C GLY A 370 19.64 -0.34 -8.05
N ASP A 371 19.38 0.08 -6.83
CA ASP A 371 20.34 0.77 -5.95
C ASP A 371 20.58 0.04 -4.60
N HIS A 372 20.10 -1.20 -4.44
CA HIS A 372 20.28 -1.94 -3.19
C HIS A 372 21.76 -2.23 -2.90
N GLU A 373 22.56 -2.57 -3.93
CA GLU A 373 24.00 -2.82 -3.71
C GLU A 373 24.70 -1.58 -3.17
N SER A 374 24.51 -0.42 -3.80
CA SER A 374 25.13 0.83 -3.37
C SER A 374 24.68 1.22 -1.97
N LYS A 375 23.37 1.06 -1.68
CA LYS A 375 22.81 1.32 -0.37
C LYS A 375 23.37 0.40 0.72
N TYR A 376 23.50 -0.90 0.43
CA TYR A 376 23.99 -1.87 1.42
C TYR A 376 25.52 -1.77 1.62
N THR A 377 26.25 -1.34 0.60
CA THR A 377 27.71 -1.14 0.68
C THR A 377 28.12 0.26 1.11
N GLY A 378 27.17 1.21 1.20
CA GLY A 378 27.44 2.62 1.54
C GLY A 378 28.20 3.38 0.44
N LYS A 379 28.19 2.89 -0.79
CA LYS A 379 28.74 3.61 -1.95
C LYS A 379 27.68 4.62 -2.40
N GLU A 380 28.09 5.89 -2.57
CA GLU A 380 27.22 6.88 -3.21
C GLU A 380 27.01 6.48 -4.68
N ASP A 381 25.77 6.16 -5.04
CA ASP A 381 25.39 6.05 -6.45
C ASP A 381 25.08 7.43 -6.99
N GLY A 382 25.63 7.74 -8.16
CA GLY A 382 25.41 9.03 -8.83
C GLY A 382 24.00 9.23 -9.39
N ASP A 383 23.09 8.29 -9.17
CA ASP A 383 21.72 8.24 -9.70
C ASP A 383 20.65 8.65 -8.66
N ALA A 384 21.02 9.38 -7.60
CA ALA A 384 20.05 9.98 -6.68
C ALA A 384 19.05 10.85 -7.45
N GLY A 385 17.74 10.65 -7.18
CA GLY A 385 16.69 11.45 -7.79
C GLY A 385 15.69 10.65 -8.62
N ASP A 386 15.58 9.34 -8.37
CA ASP A 386 14.60 8.44 -9.00
C ASP A 386 13.64 7.78 -7.99
N GLU A 387 13.68 8.20 -6.73
CA GLU A 387 12.88 7.61 -5.66
C GLU A 387 11.39 7.99 -5.78
N GLN A 388 10.53 7.07 -5.37
CA GLN A 388 9.08 7.30 -5.39
C GLN A 388 8.60 8.24 -4.27
N PHE A 389 9.17 8.11 -3.08
CA PHE A 389 8.84 8.89 -1.89
C PHE A 389 9.96 8.78 -0.84
N GLU A 390 9.97 9.70 0.13
CA GLU A 390 10.91 9.74 1.23
C GLU A 390 10.68 8.59 2.24
N ILE A 391 11.76 7.88 2.60
CA ILE A 391 11.79 6.83 3.64
C ILE A 391 12.17 7.46 4.98
N ASN A 392 11.47 7.08 6.07
CA ASN A 392 11.79 7.54 7.42
C ASN A 392 12.68 6.54 8.16
N ASP A 393 12.41 5.23 8.02
CA ASP A 393 13.19 4.17 8.67
C ASP A 393 14.03 3.44 7.64
N ASN A 394 15.32 3.71 7.64
CA ASN A 394 16.32 3.18 6.70
C ASN A 394 17.15 2.02 7.27
N ARG A 395 16.69 1.38 8.37
CA ARG A 395 17.41 0.25 8.97
C ARG A 395 17.63 -0.88 7.96
N SER A 396 18.85 -1.46 8.00
CA SER A 396 19.16 -2.69 7.29
C SER A 396 18.33 -3.87 7.79
N PHE A 397 18.34 -4.96 7.04
CA PHE A 397 17.71 -6.22 7.46
C PHE A 397 18.22 -6.69 8.82
N ASP A 398 19.55 -6.84 9.00
CA ASP A 398 20.16 -7.30 10.25
C ASP A 398 19.80 -6.44 11.44
N ARG A 399 19.79 -5.12 11.25
CA ARG A 399 19.44 -4.21 12.34
C ARG A 399 17.97 -4.33 12.72
N MET A 400 17.06 -4.43 11.74
CA MET A 400 15.63 -4.62 11.99
C MET A 400 15.35 -5.95 12.66
N TYR A 401 16.00 -7.02 12.19
CA TYR A 401 15.90 -8.37 12.76
C TYR A 401 16.29 -8.36 14.24
N LYS A 402 17.46 -7.81 14.55
CA LYS A 402 17.96 -7.70 15.93
C LYS A 402 17.07 -6.84 16.83
N ASP A 403 16.61 -5.68 16.35
CA ASP A 403 15.75 -4.79 17.13
C ASP A 403 14.42 -5.48 17.49
N MET A 404 13.91 -6.38 16.64
CA MET A 404 12.73 -7.19 16.95
C MET A 404 13.02 -8.26 17.99
N GLU A 405 14.12 -9.00 17.89
CA GLU A 405 14.52 -10.00 18.89
C GLU A 405 14.73 -9.34 20.26
N ASP A 406 15.47 -8.22 20.30
CA ASP A 406 15.69 -7.42 21.52
C ASP A 406 14.35 -6.90 22.10
N GLY A 407 13.35 -6.70 21.23
CA GLY A 407 11.97 -6.33 21.59
C GLY A 407 11.10 -7.48 22.09
N GLY A 408 11.59 -8.73 22.10
CA GLY A 408 10.84 -9.93 22.48
C GLY A 408 9.94 -10.49 21.39
N LEU A 409 10.14 -10.08 20.13
CA LEU A 409 9.45 -10.60 18.96
C LEU A 409 10.30 -11.67 18.28
N GLN A 410 9.65 -12.49 17.46
CA GLN A 410 10.32 -13.48 16.62
C GLN A 410 10.21 -13.03 15.15
N PRO A 411 11.28 -12.47 14.59
CA PRO A 411 11.29 -12.13 13.17
C PRO A 411 11.27 -13.40 12.31
N VAL A 412 10.48 -13.38 11.26
CA VAL A 412 10.30 -14.49 10.31
C VAL A 412 10.53 -13.96 8.89
N VAL A 413 11.37 -14.63 8.14
CA VAL A 413 11.76 -14.20 6.78
C VAL A 413 10.97 -14.89 5.68
N ASN A 414 10.25 -15.98 6.01
CA ASN A 414 9.39 -16.68 5.06
C ASN A 414 8.14 -17.24 5.74
N GLU A 415 7.14 -17.51 4.93
CA GLU A 415 5.96 -18.27 5.29
C GLU A 415 6.13 -19.70 4.79
N TYR A 416 6.18 -20.67 5.70
CA TYR A 416 6.15 -22.07 5.31
C TYR A 416 4.72 -22.44 4.90
N ILE A 417 4.46 -22.43 3.60
CA ILE A 417 3.23 -22.97 3.07
C ILE A 417 3.53 -24.37 2.56
N TYR A 418 2.95 -25.34 3.21
CA TYR A 418 2.87 -26.68 2.66
C TYR A 418 1.76 -26.69 1.62
N VAL A 419 2.13 -26.69 0.35
CA VAL A 419 1.22 -26.91 -0.77
C VAL A 419 1.09 -28.39 -1.01
#